data_4076976e012322bd37c9a7930f282955
#
_entry.id   4076976e012322bd37c9a7930f282955
#
_cell.length_a   1.000
_cell.length_b   1.000
_cell.length_c   1.000
_cell.angle_alpha   90.00
_cell.angle_beta   90.00
_cell.angle_gamma   90.00
#
_symmetry.space_group_name_H-M   'P 1'
#
loop_
_entity.id
_entity.type
_entity.pdbx_description
1 polymer ?
#
loop_
_entity_poly.entity_id
_entity_poly.type
_entity_poly.pdbx_seq_one_letter_code
_entity_poly.pdbx_strand_id
1 'polypeptide(L)'
;MSDLDRLQLQPPASADLDALLAFEVENRAYFESWVTSRAPSYYQRDAIAAAIEQARREHENDAAHQYLAKLDGQIIGRVNLTAVTRPYFNKAQLGYRIGERFGGRGYATRTVALLLEEAFGTLALFRLEATARPQNLGSVAVMQRNGFHQYGKSEQAMLFQGIWSDLLYFERRNDQGLG
;
A
#
# COMPACT_ATOMS: atom_id res chain seq x y z
N MET A 1 -16.72 19.67 -4.56
CA MET A 1 -15.50 18.83 -4.63
C MET A 1 -15.41 18.05 -3.33
N SER A 2 -15.46 16.74 -3.40
CA SER A 2 -15.39 15.90 -2.19
C SER A 2 -13.97 15.84 -1.64
N ASP A 3 -13.81 15.45 -0.37
CA ASP A 3 -12.47 15.23 0.22
C ASP A 3 -11.68 14.19 -0.59
N LEU A 4 -12.36 13.20 -1.18
CA LEU A 4 -11.75 12.16 -1.98
C LEU A 4 -11.12 12.69 -3.29
N ASP A 5 -11.65 13.81 -3.84
CA ASP A 5 -11.11 14.44 -5.06
C ASP A 5 -9.81 15.20 -4.78
N ARG A 6 -9.57 15.57 -3.51
CA ARG A 6 -8.37 16.30 -3.06
C ARG A 6 -7.23 15.37 -2.63
N LEU A 7 -7.52 14.06 -2.55
CA LEU A 7 -6.52 13.05 -2.21
C LEU A 7 -5.49 12.92 -3.33
N GLN A 8 -4.23 12.97 -2.96
CA GLN A 8 -3.09 12.85 -3.89
C GLN A 8 -2.10 11.79 -3.42
N LEU A 9 -1.43 11.15 -4.38
CA LEU A 9 -0.27 10.30 -4.12
C LEU A 9 1.01 11.08 -4.45
N GLN A 10 1.95 11.05 -3.52
CA GLN A 10 3.27 11.67 -3.72
C GLN A 10 4.36 10.72 -3.23
N PRO A 11 5.46 10.53 -3.97
CA PRO A 11 6.63 9.83 -3.45
C PRO A 11 7.09 10.48 -2.15
N PRO A 12 7.53 9.70 -1.14
CA PRO A 12 8.06 10.28 0.09
C PRO A 12 9.34 11.07 -0.18
N ALA A 13 9.43 12.27 0.39
CA ALA A 13 10.58 13.16 0.28
C ALA A 13 11.17 13.48 1.65
N SER A 14 12.39 14.00 1.70
CA SER A 14 13.05 14.40 2.95
C SER A 14 12.24 15.43 3.74
N ALA A 15 11.49 16.30 3.05
CA ALA A 15 10.58 17.27 3.67
C ALA A 15 9.41 16.61 4.44
N ASP A 16 9.10 15.36 4.14
CA ASP A 16 8.01 14.61 4.80
C ASP A 16 8.46 13.92 6.09
N LEU A 17 9.75 13.93 6.43
CA LEU A 17 10.36 13.14 7.48
C LEU A 17 9.61 13.24 8.82
N ASP A 18 9.41 14.44 9.33
CA ASP A 18 8.80 14.63 10.65
C ASP A 18 7.30 14.30 10.63
N ALA A 19 6.60 14.64 9.55
CA ALA A 19 5.19 14.32 9.36
C ALA A 19 4.97 12.79 9.21
N LEU A 20 5.87 12.11 8.50
CA LEU A 20 5.80 10.66 8.34
C LEU A 20 6.11 9.92 9.64
N LEU A 21 7.12 10.37 10.40
CA LEU A 21 7.41 9.81 11.72
C LEU A 21 6.20 9.97 12.65
N ALA A 22 5.61 11.15 12.72
CA ALA A 22 4.44 11.42 13.53
C ALA A 22 3.25 10.50 13.12
N PHE A 23 2.99 10.36 11.82
CA PHE A 23 1.96 9.48 11.29
C PHE A 23 2.18 8.00 11.67
N GLU A 24 3.41 7.50 11.55
CA GLU A 24 3.73 6.10 11.88
C GLU A 24 3.62 5.85 13.39
N VAL A 25 4.06 6.79 14.23
CA VAL A 25 3.95 6.68 15.70
C VAL A 25 2.50 6.74 16.15
N GLU A 26 1.72 7.71 15.65
CA GLU A 26 0.29 7.88 15.99
C GLU A 26 -0.52 6.60 15.66
N ASN A 27 -0.24 5.97 14.54
CA ASN A 27 -1.00 4.83 14.05
C ASN A 27 -0.38 3.47 14.38
N ARG A 28 0.71 3.43 15.16
CA ARG A 28 1.45 2.20 15.42
C ARG A 28 0.57 1.06 15.95
N ALA A 29 -0.15 1.29 17.03
CA ALA A 29 -0.97 0.27 17.66
C ALA A 29 -2.08 -0.23 16.71
N TYR A 30 -2.70 0.69 15.98
CA TYR A 30 -3.72 0.35 14.99
C TYR A 30 -3.14 -0.50 13.85
N PHE A 31 -1.99 -0.13 13.29
CA PHE A 31 -1.38 -0.92 12.22
C PHE A 31 -0.92 -2.29 12.69
N GLU A 32 -0.34 -2.38 13.90
CA GLU A 32 0.10 -3.66 14.48
C GLU A 32 -1.07 -4.62 14.76
N SER A 33 -2.31 -4.13 14.88
CA SER A 33 -3.49 -4.98 14.99
C SER A 33 -3.90 -5.64 13.66
N TRP A 34 -3.42 -5.15 12.53
CA TRP A 34 -3.78 -5.64 11.19
C TRP A 34 -2.63 -6.30 10.43
N VAL A 35 -1.41 -5.83 10.63
CA VAL A 35 -0.22 -6.30 9.92
C VAL A 35 0.91 -6.62 10.90
N THR A 36 1.93 -7.33 10.42
CA THR A 36 3.11 -7.67 11.23
C THR A 36 3.76 -6.41 11.79
N SER A 37 4.07 -6.45 13.09
CA SER A 37 4.74 -5.35 13.80
C SER A 37 6.13 -5.08 13.23
N ARG A 38 6.49 -3.81 13.19
CA ARG A 38 7.85 -3.39 12.87
C ARG A 38 8.71 -3.37 14.13
N ALA A 39 10.02 -3.50 13.98
CA ALA A 39 10.94 -3.35 15.10
C ALA A 39 10.78 -1.96 15.75
N PRO A 40 10.89 -1.83 17.08
CA PRO A 40 10.78 -0.54 17.77
C PRO A 40 11.73 0.54 17.22
N SER A 41 12.91 0.14 16.74
CA SER A 41 13.89 1.02 16.09
C SER A 41 13.38 1.69 14.81
N TYR A 42 12.37 1.15 14.15
CA TYR A 42 11.76 1.78 12.98
C TYR A 42 11.14 3.15 13.30
N TYR A 43 10.62 3.33 14.52
CA TYR A 43 9.93 4.55 14.95
C TYR A 43 10.90 5.62 15.47
N GLN A 44 12.08 5.67 14.89
CA GLN A 44 13.12 6.68 15.16
C GLN A 44 13.34 7.53 13.91
N ARG A 45 13.72 8.80 14.12
CA ARG A 45 13.91 9.77 13.04
C ARG A 45 14.87 9.28 11.96
N ASP A 46 16.01 8.72 12.38
CA ASP A 46 17.03 8.23 11.45
C ASP A 46 16.55 7.03 10.64
N ALA A 47 15.74 6.15 11.24
CA ALA A 47 15.15 5.01 10.54
C ALA A 47 14.13 5.45 9.49
N ILE A 48 13.30 6.47 9.78
CA ILE A 48 12.38 7.03 8.80
C ILE A 48 13.14 7.76 7.67
N ALA A 49 14.22 8.50 8.00
CA ALA A 49 15.08 9.11 7.00
C ALA A 49 15.70 8.05 6.06
N ALA A 50 16.21 6.97 6.62
CA ALA A 50 16.75 5.85 5.84
C ALA A 50 15.67 5.18 4.98
N ALA A 51 14.44 5.03 5.48
CA ALA A 51 13.32 4.46 4.74
C ALA A 51 12.90 5.35 3.56
N ILE A 52 12.91 6.67 3.71
CA ILE A 52 12.64 7.63 2.62
C ILE A 52 13.72 7.52 1.54
N GLU A 53 14.99 7.48 1.94
CA GLU A 53 16.11 7.35 0.98
C GLU A 53 16.10 5.99 0.29
N GLN A 54 15.74 4.93 0.98
CA GLN A 54 15.57 3.61 0.39
C GLN A 54 14.42 3.61 -0.65
N ALA A 55 13.29 4.23 -0.32
CA ALA A 55 12.16 4.35 -1.25
C ALA A 55 12.55 5.11 -2.54
N ARG A 56 13.38 6.16 -2.43
CA ARG A 56 13.92 6.88 -3.58
C ARG A 56 14.77 5.96 -4.48
N ARG A 57 15.71 5.21 -3.88
CA ARG A 57 16.58 4.27 -4.63
C ARG A 57 15.80 3.15 -5.29
N GLU A 58 14.82 2.59 -4.59
CA GLU A 58 13.95 1.55 -5.15
C GLU A 58 13.13 2.05 -6.32
N HIS A 59 12.63 3.28 -6.24
CA HIS A 59 11.92 3.94 -7.34
C HIS A 59 12.83 4.14 -8.56
N GLU A 60 14.05 4.64 -8.37
CA GLU A 60 15.04 4.86 -9.44
C GLU A 60 15.45 3.57 -10.15
N ASN A 61 15.49 2.46 -9.42
CA ASN A 61 15.85 1.14 -9.94
C ASN A 61 14.63 0.31 -10.40
N ASP A 62 13.42 0.86 -10.38
CA ASP A 62 12.16 0.16 -10.68
C ASP A 62 11.97 -1.13 -9.85
N ALA A 63 12.47 -1.14 -8.62
CA ALA A 63 12.35 -2.28 -7.71
C ALA A 63 11.09 -2.22 -6.84
N ALA A 64 10.73 -1.02 -6.42
CA ALA A 64 9.50 -0.73 -5.70
C ALA A 64 9.12 0.74 -5.87
N HIS A 65 7.83 1.05 -5.73
CA HIS A 65 7.30 2.40 -5.81
C HIS A 65 6.45 2.67 -4.58
N GLN A 66 6.88 3.61 -3.74
CA GLN A 66 6.21 3.97 -2.50
C GLN A 66 5.60 5.37 -2.62
N TYR A 67 4.39 5.54 -2.08
CA TYR A 67 3.68 6.81 -2.10
C TYR A 67 3.07 7.10 -0.74
N LEU A 68 3.05 8.38 -0.39
CA LEU A 68 2.24 8.93 0.69
C LEU A 68 0.89 9.34 0.13
N ALA A 69 -0.18 8.89 0.76
CA ALA A 69 -1.53 9.40 0.48
C ALA A 69 -1.71 10.68 1.30
N LYS A 70 -1.85 11.82 0.62
CA LYS A 70 -1.97 13.13 1.24
C LYS A 70 -3.32 13.77 0.94
N LEU A 71 -3.98 14.25 1.98
CA LEU A 71 -5.20 15.05 1.90
C LEU A 71 -4.85 16.48 2.36
N ASP A 72 -4.93 17.45 1.45
CA ASP A 72 -4.55 18.86 1.72
C ASP A 72 -3.16 18.99 2.35
N GLY A 73 -2.21 18.19 1.87
CA GLY A 73 -0.82 18.16 2.38
C GLY A 73 -0.61 17.29 3.62
N GLN A 74 -1.67 16.88 4.32
CA GLN A 74 -1.57 15.99 5.47
C GLN A 74 -1.42 14.53 5.04
N ILE A 75 -0.45 13.81 5.61
CA ILE A 75 -0.32 12.36 5.40
C ILE A 75 -1.47 11.65 6.11
N ILE A 76 -2.28 10.93 5.34
CA ILE A 76 -3.39 10.11 5.84
C ILE A 76 -3.17 8.61 5.64
N GLY A 77 -2.17 8.24 4.85
CA GLY A 77 -1.87 6.85 4.54
C GLY A 77 -0.59 6.68 3.74
N ARG A 78 -0.28 5.42 3.49
CA ARG A 78 0.80 4.98 2.60
C ARG A 78 0.29 3.90 1.68
N VAL A 79 0.78 3.90 0.46
CA VAL A 79 0.50 2.85 -0.52
C VAL A 79 1.77 2.56 -1.30
N ASN A 80 1.99 1.31 -1.65
CA ASN A 80 3.21 0.90 -2.33
C ASN A 80 2.98 -0.24 -3.32
N LEU A 81 3.86 -0.28 -4.29
CA LEU A 81 4.09 -1.39 -5.18
C LEU A 81 5.46 -1.97 -4.84
N THR A 82 5.51 -3.24 -4.49
CA THR A 82 6.75 -3.96 -4.16
C THR A 82 6.94 -5.14 -5.07
N ALA A 83 8.11 -5.77 -5.05
CA ALA A 83 8.43 -6.94 -5.86
C ALA A 83 8.10 -6.73 -7.35
N VAL A 84 8.47 -5.57 -7.88
CA VAL A 84 8.32 -5.27 -9.31
C VAL A 84 9.13 -6.28 -10.09
N THR A 85 8.49 -6.96 -11.04
CA THR A 85 9.11 -8.04 -11.82
C THR A 85 8.87 -7.79 -13.29
N ARG A 86 9.96 -7.51 -14.03
CA ARG A 86 9.95 -7.22 -15.45
C ARG A 86 10.97 -8.11 -16.19
N PRO A 87 10.90 -8.21 -17.53
CA PRO A 87 9.78 -7.78 -18.39
C PRO A 87 8.66 -8.83 -18.50
N TYR A 88 8.95 -10.11 -18.27
CA TYR A 88 8.06 -11.22 -18.64
C TYR A 88 6.78 -11.30 -17.80
N PHE A 89 6.85 -10.98 -16.54
CA PHE A 89 5.67 -10.98 -15.67
C PHE A 89 4.98 -9.62 -15.62
N ASN A 90 5.74 -8.55 -15.75
CA ASN A 90 5.31 -7.15 -15.73
C ASN A 90 4.29 -6.88 -14.62
N LYS A 91 4.65 -7.25 -13.39
CA LYS A 91 3.77 -7.23 -12.23
C LYS A 91 4.42 -6.60 -11.00
N ALA A 92 3.59 -6.25 -10.04
CA ALA A 92 4.01 -5.85 -8.69
C ALA A 92 2.99 -6.30 -7.64
N GLN A 93 3.40 -6.27 -6.37
CA GLN A 93 2.53 -6.48 -5.23
C GLN A 93 2.09 -5.14 -4.65
N LEU A 94 0.78 -4.98 -4.48
CA LEU A 94 0.16 -3.81 -3.87
C LEU A 94 0.02 -4.02 -2.36
N GLY A 95 0.45 -3.02 -1.60
CA GLY A 95 0.20 -2.91 -0.18
C GLY A 95 -0.23 -1.49 0.19
N TYR A 96 -1.09 -1.33 1.18
CA TYR A 96 -1.50 -0.01 1.66
C TYR A 96 -1.84 -0.05 3.15
N ARG A 97 -1.84 1.13 3.75
CA ARG A 97 -2.39 1.39 5.09
C ARG A 97 -2.90 2.81 5.18
N ILE A 98 -4.06 2.99 5.81
CA ILE A 98 -4.68 4.29 6.06
C ILE A 98 -4.77 4.50 7.57
N GLY A 99 -4.47 5.70 8.04
CA GLY A 99 -4.54 6.04 9.46
C GLY A 99 -5.94 5.80 10.05
N GLU A 100 -5.99 5.36 11.29
CA GLU A 100 -7.22 4.90 11.96
C GLU A 100 -8.37 5.90 11.85
N ARG A 101 -8.10 7.18 12.12
CA ARG A 101 -9.11 8.26 12.05
C ARG A 101 -9.70 8.52 10.67
N PHE A 102 -9.09 7.96 9.62
CA PHE A 102 -9.54 8.05 8.23
C PHE A 102 -10.22 6.76 7.74
N GLY A 103 -10.34 5.75 8.60
CA GLY A 103 -11.01 4.49 8.31
C GLY A 103 -12.50 4.67 8.01
N GLY A 104 -13.08 3.76 7.21
CA GLY A 104 -14.51 3.72 6.92
C GLY A 104 -15.06 4.86 6.04
N ARG A 105 -14.21 5.76 5.55
CA ARG A 105 -14.60 6.98 4.82
C ARG A 105 -14.27 6.93 3.32
N GLY A 106 -13.91 5.77 2.78
CA GLY A 106 -13.60 5.58 1.36
C GLY A 106 -12.16 5.95 0.95
N TYR A 107 -11.36 6.52 1.83
CA TYR A 107 -9.98 6.92 1.51
C TYR A 107 -9.10 5.76 1.06
N ALA A 108 -9.20 4.58 1.68
CA ALA A 108 -8.46 3.40 1.24
C ALA A 108 -8.81 3.01 -0.20
N THR A 109 -10.09 2.98 -0.54
CA THR A 109 -10.57 2.68 -1.90
C THR A 109 -10.03 3.70 -2.91
N ARG A 110 -10.10 5.01 -2.59
CA ARG A 110 -9.59 6.06 -3.48
C ARG A 110 -8.07 6.02 -3.60
N THR A 111 -7.35 5.77 -2.51
CA THR A 111 -5.88 5.62 -2.53
C THR A 111 -5.44 4.50 -3.47
N VAL A 112 -6.11 3.34 -3.39
CA VAL A 112 -5.82 2.22 -4.29
C VAL A 112 -6.19 2.55 -5.73
N ALA A 113 -7.31 3.24 -5.97
CA ALA A 113 -7.70 3.69 -7.31
C ALA A 113 -6.62 4.60 -7.95
N LEU A 114 -6.11 5.58 -7.21
CA LEU A 114 -5.02 6.46 -7.66
C LEU A 114 -3.73 5.66 -7.96
N LEU A 115 -3.42 4.65 -7.14
CA LEU A 115 -2.26 3.80 -7.40
C LEU A 115 -2.45 2.96 -8.67
N LEU A 116 -3.66 2.50 -8.96
CA LEU A 116 -3.96 1.78 -10.20
C LEU A 116 -3.75 2.67 -11.44
N GLU A 117 -4.17 3.94 -11.38
CA GLU A 117 -3.92 4.93 -12.43
C GLU A 117 -2.41 5.08 -12.69
N GLU A 118 -1.61 5.19 -11.63
CA GLU A 118 -0.13 5.28 -11.70
C GLU A 118 0.49 3.99 -12.23
N ALA A 119 0.11 2.84 -11.67
CA ALA A 119 0.68 1.55 -11.99
C ALA A 119 0.45 1.12 -13.44
N PHE A 120 -0.78 1.32 -13.95
CA PHE A 120 -1.15 0.93 -15.31
C PHE A 120 -0.85 2.00 -16.34
N GLY A 121 -0.86 3.28 -15.94
CA GLY A 121 -0.49 4.40 -16.80
C GLY A 121 1.01 4.63 -16.85
N THR A 122 1.54 5.34 -15.86
CA THR A 122 2.94 5.80 -15.83
C THR A 122 3.94 4.66 -15.77
N LEU A 123 3.69 3.67 -14.89
CA LEU A 123 4.61 2.55 -14.71
C LEU A 123 4.40 1.42 -15.73
N ALA A 124 3.35 1.47 -16.53
CA ALA A 124 3.01 0.49 -17.56
C ALA A 124 3.08 -0.96 -17.07
N LEU A 125 2.67 -1.21 -15.82
CA LEU A 125 2.54 -2.57 -15.28
C LEU A 125 1.32 -3.26 -15.91
N PHE A 126 1.42 -4.58 -16.08
CA PHE A 126 0.32 -5.38 -16.62
C PHE A 126 -0.58 -5.96 -15.53
N ARG A 127 0.01 -6.38 -14.39
CA ARG A 127 -0.73 -7.05 -13.32
C ARG A 127 -0.30 -6.54 -11.94
N LEU A 128 -1.29 -6.29 -11.09
CA LEU A 128 -1.08 -6.09 -9.67
C LEU A 128 -1.65 -7.27 -8.88
N GLU A 129 -0.89 -7.71 -7.89
CA GLU A 129 -1.30 -8.73 -6.93
C GLU A 129 -1.43 -8.10 -5.54
N ALA A 130 -2.33 -8.61 -4.72
CA ALA A 130 -2.47 -8.21 -3.32
C ALA A 130 -2.89 -9.41 -2.47
N THR A 131 -2.62 -9.37 -1.19
CA THR A 131 -3.07 -10.38 -0.24
C THR A 131 -3.82 -9.75 0.92
N ALA A 132 -4.77 -10.47 1.46
CA ALA A 132 -5.47 -10.08 2.69
C ALA A 132 -5.80 -11.33 3.53
N ARG A 133 -5.80 -11.17 4.85
CA ARG A 133 -6.38 -12.21 5.71
C ARG A 133 -7.91 -12.17 5.57
N PRO A 134 -8.60 -13.32 5.60
CA PRO A 134 -10.07 -13.38 5.48
C PRO A 134 -10.79 -12.50 6.50
N GLN A 135 -10.22 -12.34 7.70
CA GLN A 135 -10.77 -11.52 8.78
C GLN A 135 -10.66 -10.02 8.51
N ASN A 136 -9.77 -9.60 7.61
CA ASN A 136 -9.64 -8.20 7.23
C ASN A 136 -10.67 -7.82 6.15
N LEU A 137 -11.95 -7.80 6.55
CA LEU A 137 -13.07 -7.52 5.65
C LEU A 137 -12.94 -6.16 4.97
N GLY A 138 -12.34 -5.18 5.65
CA GLY A 138 -12.07 -3.86 5.08
C GLY A 138 -11.13 -3.93 3.89
N SER A 139 -10.03 -4.69 4.00
CA SER A 139 -9.09 -4.86 2.89
C SER A 139 -9.69 -5.65 1.73
N VAL A 140 -10.43 -6.71 2.03
CA VAL A 140 -11.16 -7.48 1.01
C VAL A 140 -12.12 -6.58 0.21
N ALA A 141 -12.91 -5.75 0.92
CA ALA A 141 -13.84 -4.83 0.27
C ALA A 141 -13.11 -3.76 -0.59
N VAL A 142 -11.96 -3.25 -0.14
CA VAL A 142 -11.16 -2.30 -0.92
C VAL A 142 -10.65 -2.95 -2.21
N MET A 143 -10.16 -4.19 -2.14
CA MET A 143 -9.73 -4.93 -3.35
C MET A 143 -10.89 -5.12 -4.33
N GLN A 144 -12.03 -5.62 -3.86
CA GLN A 144 -13.21 -5.85 -4.69
C GLN A 144 -13.74 -4.56 -5.35
N ARG A 145 -13.83 -3.46 -4.59
CA ARG A 145 -14.26 -2.15 -5.12
C ARG A 145 -13.32 -1.57 -6.17
N ASN A 146 -12.05 -1.96 -6.13
CA ASN A 146 -11.04 -1.58 -7.12
C ASN A 146 -10.90 -2.60 -8.27
N GLY A 147 -11.84 -3.54 -8.39
CA GLY A 147 -11.88 -4.50 -9.49
C GLY A 147 -10.84 -5.61 -9.41
N PHE A 148 -10.25 -5.83 -8.24
CA PHE A 148 -9.46 -7.05 -8.02
C PHE A 148 -10.38 -8.23 -7.86
N HIS A 149 -10.02 -9.37 -8.43
CA HIS A 149 -10.68 -10.64 -8.19
C HIS A 149 -9.79 -11.56 -7.36
N GLN A 150 -10.41 -12.37 -6.52
CA GLN A 150 -9.71 -13.39 -5.76
C GLN A 150 -9.40 -14.57 -6.68
N TYR A 151 -8.12 -14.90 -6.83
CA TYR A 151 -7.69 -16.03 -7.65
C TYR A 151 -7.19 -17.22 -6.84
N GLY A 152 -7.03 -17.05 -5.52
CA GLY A 152 -6.53 -18.12 -4.68
C GLY A 152 -6.77 -17.90 -3.20
N LYS A 153 -6.55 -18.97 -2.46
CA LYS A 153 -6.50 -19.01 -1.00
C LYS A 153 -5.39 -19.98 -0.59
N SER A 154 -4.62 -19.62 0.42
CA SER A 154 -3.68 -20.52 1.08
C SER A 154 -4.07 -20.65 2.54
N GLU A 155 -4.22 -21.88 3.01
CA GLU A 155 -4.53 -22.15 4.40
C GLU A 155 -3.27 -22.08 5.25
N GLN A 156 -3.39 -21.51 6.46
CA GLN A 156 -2.30 -21.38 7.42
C GLN A 156 -1.01 -20.80 6.79
N ALA A 157 -1.17 -19.78 5.93
CA ALA A 157 -0.10 -19.25 5.10
C ALA A 157 0.83 -18.25 5.82
N MET A 158 0.34 -17.64 6.91
CA MET A 158 1.15 -16.69 7.67
C MET A 158 0.90 -16.78 9.18
N LEU A 159 1.98 -16.65 9.94
CA LEU A 159 1.89 -16.52 11.39
C LEU A 159 1.61 -15.04 11.73
N PHE A 160 0.45 -14.79 12.34
CA PHE A 160 0.06 -13.46 12.79
C PHE A 160 -0.36 -13.52 14.27
N GLN A 161 0.32 -12.76 15.12
CA GLN A 161 0.08 -12.73 16.57
C GLN A 161 0.03 -14.15 17.22
N GLY A 162 0.94 -15.01 16.78
CA GLY A 162 1.03 -16.39 17.30
C GLY A 162 0.01 -17.38 16.73
N ILE A 163 -0.85 -16.97 15.79
CA ILE A 163 -1.87 -17.83 15.17
C ILE A 163 -1.60 -17.94 13.66
N TRP A 164 -1.57 -19.16 13.14
CA TRP A 164 -1.51 -19.40 11.71
C TRP A 164 -2.83 -19.00 11.06
N SER A 165 -2.73 -18.08 10.10
CA SER A 165 -3.86 -17.48 9.40
C SER A 165 -3.81 -17.79 7.91
N ASP A 166 -5.00 -17.95 7.33
CA ASP A 166 -5.17 -18.08 5.88
C ASP A 166 -4.84 -16.74 5.19
N LEU A 167 -4.44 -16.83 3.93
CA LEU A 167 -4.33 -15.68 3.03
C LEU A 167 -5.23 -15.87 1.81
N LEU A 168 -5.92 -14.81 1.45
CA LEU A 168 -6.61 -14.64 0.19
C LEU A 168 -5.68 -13.91 -0.77
N TYR A 169 -5.64 -14.37 -2.02
CA TYR A 169 -4.83 -13.80 -3.08
C TYR A 169 -5.72 -13.13 -4.12
N PHE A 170 -5.43 -11.88 -4.40
CA PHE A 170 -6.18 -11.03 -5.33
C PHE A 170 -5.27 -10.58 -6.47
N GLU A 171 -5.84 -10.44 -7.66
CA GLU A 171 -5.14 -9.80 -8.78
C GLU A 171 -6.06 -8.85 -9.53
N ARG A 172 -5.44 -7.87 -10.17
CA ARG A 172 -6.05 -7.02 -11.19
C ARG A 172 -5.09 -6.85 -12.36
N ARG A 173 -5.62 -6.95 -13.57
CA ARG A 173 -4.87 -6.77 -14.81
C ARG A 173 -5.21 -5.42 -15.44
N ASN A 174 -4.27 -4.91 -16.23
CA ASN A 174 -4.51 -3.76 -17.09
C ASN A 174 -5.21 -4.24 -18.36
N ASP A 175 -6.51 -4.05 -18.42
CA ASP A 175 -7.33 -4.51 -19.57
C ASP A 175 -7.06 -3.71 -20.85
N GLN A 176 -6.38 -2.56 -20.76
CA GLN A 176 -6.03 -1.71 -21.91
C GLN A 176 -4.73 -2.14 -22.61
N GLY A 177 -4.01 -3.11 -22.08
CA GLY A 177 -2.70 -3.57 -22.59
C GLY A 177 -2.75 -4.81 -23.49
N LEU A 178 -3.92 -5.28 -23.87
CA LEU A 178 -4.13 -6.46 -24.76
C LEU A 178 -4.48 -6.04 -26.18
N GLY A 179 -3.81 -5.02 -26.73
CA GLY A 179 -3.89 -4.63 -28.12
C GLY A 179 -2.68 -5.09 -28.90
#